data_0ea86668da8c98365fca659c4563a4c9
#
_entry.id   0ea86668da8c98365fca659c4563a4c9
#
_cell.length_a   1.000
_cell.length_b   1.000
_cell.length_c   1.000
_cell.angle_alpha   90.00
_cell.angle_beta   90.00
_cell.angle_gamma   90.00
#
_symmetry.space_group_name_H-M   'P 1'
#
loop_
_entity.id
_entity.type
_entity.pdbx_description
1 polymer ?
#
loop_
_entity_poly.entity_id
_entity_poly.type
_entity_poly.pdbx_seq_one_letter_code
_entity_poly.pdbx_strand_id
1 'polypeptide(L)'
;MARHGNQTIRRYPLAAIAAMAMLGTGGMPAGAAMAADAAATFPEKSIRVIVPFSAGGVVDSVARITAEYMANDLHQPVIVENRAGAGGAIGTDYVAKAPADGYTLLAVSPSHVVGPMLNAAVKWNAERDFRAIAGIGDIPNLIVVPAASPLRDLPSLLAAARTAPGSLTYASPGLGTSNHLSAELLAQSAGVTLTNVPYKGQPEALTDLLGNRISMMALTVAIARPQVQSGKLVALATTAARRSATFPSVPTVAESAQLPGFEVSAWFGLVAPRKAPDAAVLRLQQSVTNALADPAVVKRLAELGMDVAPLSAQQFDARIAAETRKWSGVLRNAGMGGS
;
A
#
# COMPACT_ATOMS: atom_id res chain seq x y z
N MET A 1 -33.59 86.72 -17.19
CA MET A 1 -34.47 86.75 -16.03
C MET A 1 -33.81 85.83 -14.98
N ALA A 2 -33.02 86.34 -14.08
CA ALA A 2 -33.19 86.92 -12.75
C ALA A 2 -33.90 86.00 -11.80
N ARG A 3 -33.20 85.49 -10.78
CA ARG A 3 -33.03 85.93 -9.34
C ARG A 3 -32.23 84.85 -8.63
N HIS A 4 -31.06 85.07 -8.06
CA HIS A 4 -30.71 85.70 -6.78
C HIS A 4 -31.38 85.04 -5.55
N GLY A 5 -30.59 84.58 -4.63
CA GLY A 5 -30.89 84.25 -3.26
C GLY A 5 -29.77 83.39 -2.62
N ASN A 6 -28.72 83.92 -2.24
CA ASN A 6 -28.21 84.58 -1.01
C ASN A 6 -28.14 83.67 0.21
N GLN A 7 -26.91 83.34 0.53
CA GLN A 7 -26.20 83.22 1.82
C GLN A 7 -26.96 82.84 3.09
N THR A 8 -26.39 81.91 3.82
CA THR A 8 -25.95 82.26 5.24
C THR A 8 -24.91 81.29 5.76
N ILE A 9 -23.73 81.81 6.02
CA ILE A 9 -22.63 81.13 6.76
C ILE A 9 -23.04 81.10 8.24
N ARG A 10 -23.08 79.95 8.86
CA ARG A 10 -23.07 79.86 10.34
C ARG A 10 -21.83 79.15 10.80
N ARG A 11 -20.92 79.89 11.36
CA ARG A 11 -19.77 79.40 12.20
C ARG A 11 -20.32 78.86 13.47
N TYR A 12 -19.87 77.63 13.85
CA TYR A 12 -19.93 77.14 15.23
C TYR A 12 -18.56 76.69 15.67
N PRO A 13 -18.23 76.80 17.00
CA PRO A 13 -16.84 76.79 17.45
C PRO A 13 -16.33 75.41 17.76
N LEU A 14 -14.98 75.32 17.79
CA LEU A 14 -14.21 74.15 18.28
C LEU A 14 -14.61 73.86 19.75
N ALA A 15 -15.02 72.62 20.00
CA ALA A 15 -14.97 72.02 21.35
C ALA A 15 -14.27 70.67 21.22
N ALA A 16 -13.18 70.53 21.95
CA ALA A 16 -12.36 69.35 22.09
C ALA A 16 -13.17 68.21 22.70
N ILE A 17 -13.06 67.01 22.10
CA ILE A 17 -13.43 65.75 22.77
C ILE A 17 -12.26 64.81 22.69
N ALA A 18 -11.83 64.42 23.89
CA ALA A 18 -10.70 63.57 24.18
C ALA A 18 -10.82 62.18 23.56
N ALA A 19 -9.69 61.68 23.13
CA ALA A 19 -9.44 60.33 22.72
C ALA A 19 -9.74 59.31 23.81
N MET A 20 -10.58 58.33 23.53
CA MET A 20 -10.67 57.08 24.29
C MET A 20 -10.19 55.95 23.38
N ALA A 21 -8.90 55.65 23.47
CA ALA A 21 -8.30 54.51 22.86
C ALA A 21 -8.79 53.23 23.58
N MET A 22 -9.78 52.55 23.01
CA MET A 22 -10.08 51.16 23.42
C MET A 22 -9.03 50.25 22.80
N LEU A 23 -8.18 49.70 23.66
CA LEU A 23 -7.38 48.52 23.36
C LEU A 23 -8.33 47.34 23.04
N GLY A 24 -8.51 47.07 21.77
CA GLY A 24 -9.04 45.79 21.30
C GLY A 24 -7.97 44.72 21.51
N THR A 25 -7.99 44.04 22.66
CA THR A 25 -7.28 42.76 22.82
C THR A 25 -7.95 41.75 21.89
N GLY A 26 -7.39 41.59 20.71
CA GLY A 26 -7.72 40.49 19.80
C GLY A 26 -7.39 39.16 20.47
N GLY A 27 -8.41 38.56 21.08
CA GLY A 27 -8.30 37.20 21.57
C GLY A 27 -8.02 36.28 20.41
N MET A 28 -6.78 35.78 20.29
CA MET A 28 -6.49 34.62 19.45
C MET A 28 -7.42 33.48 19.89
N PRO A 29 -8.05 32.76 18.97
CA PRO A 29 -8.88 31.64 19.34
C PRO A 29 -8.00 30.59 20.05
N ALA A 30 -8.27 30.36 21.34
CA ALA A 30 -7.55 29.39 22.18
C ALA A 30 -7.47 27.99 21.57
N GLY A 31 -8.35 27.65 20.63
CA GLY A 31 -8.33 26.40 19.90
C GLY A 31 -7.17 26.24 18.93
N ALA A 32 -6.60 27.31 18.37
CA ALA A 32 -5.45 27.22 17.45
C ALA A 32 -4.14 27.01 18.21
N ALA A 33 -4.00 27.55 19.41
CA ALA A 33 -2.83 27.33 20.26
C ALA A 33 -2.76 25.90 20.81
N MET A 34 -3.90 25.32 21.22
CA MET A 34 -3.94 23.92 21.70
C MET A 34 -3.66 22.91 20.60
N ALA A 35 -4.07 23.19 19.34
CA ALA A 35 -3.77 22.31 18.21
C ALA A 35 -2.28 22.38 17.81
N ALA A 36 -1.64 23.52 17.93
CA ALA A 36 -0.21 23.68 17.65
C ALA A 36 0.67 23.01 18.72
N ASP A 37 0.25 23.05 20.00
CA ASP A 37 0.99 22.43 21.11
C ASP A 37 0.90 20.89 21.06
N ALA A 38 -0.29 20.33 20.74
CA ALA A 38 -0.46 18.90 20.54
C ALA A 38 0.33 18.33 19.34
N ALA A 39 0.66 19.16 18.34
CA ALA A 39 1.48 18.79 17.21
C ALA A 39 2.98 18.76 17.55
N ALA A 40 3.44 19.53 18.53
CA ALA A 40 4.83 19.60 18.95
C ALA A 40 5.26 18.37 19.77
N THR A 41 4.33 17.60 20.33
CA THR A 41 4.59 16.46 21.22
C THR A 41 4.32 15.09 20.60
N PHE A 42 3.80 15.03 19.37
CA PHE A 42 3.51 13.74 18.71
C PHE A 42 4.80 12.95 18.38
N PRO A 43 4.89 11.64 18.74
CA PRO A 43 3.91 10.83 19.45
C PRO A 43 4.15 10.81 20.98
N GLU A 44 3.07 10.82 21.79
CA GLU A 44 3.11 10.71 23.26
C GLU A 44 2.74 9.30 23.78
N LYS A 45 2.22 8.45 22.90
CA LYS A 45 1.77 7.08 23.21
C LYS A 45 2.17 6.12 22.08
N SER A 46 2.00 4.82 22.34
CA SER A 46 2.29 3.78 21.36
C SER A 46 1.50 3.96 20.05
N ILE A 47 2.16 3.70 18.93
CA ILE A 47 1.58 3.68 17.58
C ILE A 47 1.27 2.22 17.21
N ARG A 48 0.13 1.97 16.57
CA ARG A 48 -0.23 0.66 16.02
C ARG A 48 -0.12 0.66 14.51
N VAL A 49 0.59 -0.31 13.97
CA VAL A 49 0.64 -0.60 12.54
C VAL A 49 -0.17 -1.86 12.27
N ILE A 50 -1.33 -1.71 11.67
CA ILE A 50 -2.20 -2.82 11.31
C ILE A 50 -1.69 -3.46 10.02
N VAL A 51 -1.46 -4.76 10.08
CA VAL A 51 -1.12 -5.61 8.94
C VAL A 51 -2.37 -6.42 8.58
N PRO A 52 -2.95 -6.24 7.38
CA PRO A 52 -4.23 -6.87 7.00
C PRO A 52 -4.07 -8.33 6.54
N PHE A 53 -2.96 -8.98 6.88
CA PHE A 53 -2.61 -10.36 6.52
C PHE A 53 -2.05 -11.13 7.71
N SER A 54 -1.92 -12.47 7.55
CA SER A 54 -1.32 -13.35 8.56
C SER A 54 0.12 -12.96 8.87
N ALA A 55 0.52 -13.20 10.11
CA ALA A 55 1.91 -13.04 10.55
C ALA A 55 2.86 -13.93 9.74
N GLY A 56 4.12 -13.48 9.58
CA GLY A 56 5.13 -14.17 8.78
C GLY A 56 5.00 -14.01 7.28
N GLY A 57 3.97 -13.30 6.79
CA GLY A 57 3.87 -12.88 5.40
C GLY A 57 4.77 -11.66 5.13
N VAL A 58 4.93 -11.33 3.83
CA VAL A 58 5.84 -10.26 3.42
C VAL A 58 5.40 -8.88 3.93
N VAL A 59 4.09 -8.57 3.90
CA VAL A 59 3.57 -7.30 4.46
C VAL A 59 3.90 -7.19 5.96
N ASP A 60 3.78 -8.30 6.70
CA ASP A 60 4.13 -8.37 8.12
C ASP A 60 5.63 -8.14 8.34
N SER A 61 6.48 -8.81 7.57
CA SER A 61 7.94 -8.68 7.67
C SER A 61 8.40 -7.25 7.39
N VAL A 62 7.90 -6.64 6.31
CA VAL A 62 8.21 -5.25 5.95
C VAL A 62 7.74 -4.28 7.03
N ALA A 63 6.51 -4.47 7.53
CA ALA A 63 5.95 -3.63 8.60
C ALA A 63 6.77 -3.74 9.89
N ARG A 64 7.22 -4.94 10.30
CA ARG A 64 8.02 -5.13 11.51
C ARG A 64 9.41 -4.52 11.40
N ILE A 65 10.08 -4.71 10.26
CA ILE A 65 11.42 -4.11 10.03
C ILE A 65 11.33 -2.58 10.13
N THR A 66 10.32 -1.98 9.49
CA THR A 66 10.10 -0.53 9.52
C THR A 66 9.69 -0.04 10.92
N ALA A 67 8.75 -0.75 11.57
CA ALA A 67 8.23 -0.39 12.89
C ALA A 67 9.31 -0.44 13.99
N GLU A 68 10.24 -1.39 13.93
CA GLU A 68 11.36 -1.50 14.87
C GLU A 68 12.26 -0.26 14.83
N TYR A 69 12.60 0.22 13.63
CA TYR A 69 13.35 1.46 13.49
C TYR A 69 12.54 2.67 13.96
N MET A 70 11.27 2.76 13.54
CA MET A 70 10.38 3.85 13.94
C MET A 70 10.22 3.94 15.45
N ALA A 71 10.18 2.81 16.17
CA ALA A 71 10.08 2.81 17.64
C ALA A 71 11.27 3.51 18.29
N ASN A 72 12.48 3.27 17.79
CA ASN A 72 13.70 3.92 18.27
C ASN A 72 13.76 5.41 17.91
N ASP A 73 13.41 5.76 16.66
CA ASP A 73 13.43 7.14 16.15
C ASP A 73 12.34 8.02 16.80
N LEU A 74 11.17 7.44 17.08
CA LEU A 74 10.03 8.13 17.69
C LEU A 74 10.06 8.13 19.22
N HIS A 75 10.94 7.36 19.85
CA HIS A 75 11.01 7.12 21.31
C HIS A 75 9.65 6.67 21.90
N GLN A 76 8.86 5.94 21.11
CA GLN A 76 7.57 5.37 21.48
C GLN A 76 7.42 3.98 20.87
N PRO A 77 6.74 3.05 21.56
CA PRO A 77 6.50 1.73 20.99
C PRO A 77 5.70 1.82 19.67
N VAL A 78 6.17 1.12 18.63
CA VAL A 78 5.44 0.92 17.37
C VAL A 78 5.08 -0.55 17.25
N ILE A 79 3.80 -0.87 17.47
CA ILE A 79 3.30 -2.23 17.63
C ILE A 79 2.66 -2.69 16.34
N VAL A 80 3.15 -3.80 15.77
CA VAL A 80 2.56 -4.43 14.59
C VAL A 80 1.48 -5.42 15.03
N GLU A 81 0.24 -5.22 14.53
CA GLU A 81 -0.93 -6.04 14.83
C GLU A 81 -1.51 -6.65 13.55
N ASN A 82 -1.58 -7.99 13.49
CA ASN A 82 -2.13 -8.69 12.33
C ASN A 82 -3.66 -8.82 12.44
N ARG A 83 -4.39 -8.33 11.42
CA ARG A 83 -5.84 -8.46 11.27
C ARG A 83 -6.18 -9.04 9.91
N ALA A 84 -5.90 -10.32 9.76
CA ALA A 84 -6.04 -11.04 8.51
C ALA A 84 -7.52 -11.36 8.18
N GLY A 85 -7.78 -11.53 6.89
CA GLY A 85 -9.03 -12.06 6.35
C GLY A 85 -9.61 -11.24 5.19
N ALA A 86 -10.39 -11.92 4.35
CA ALA A 86 -11.07 -11.38 3.17
C ALA A 86 -10.13 -10.58 2.24
N GLY A 87 -8.92 -11.11 1.93
CA GLY A 87 -7.96 -10.42 1.06
C GLY A 87 -7.40 -9.11 1.63
N GLY A 88 -7.42 -8.95 2.97
CA GLY A 88 -6.99 -7.73 3.67
C GLY A 88 -8.14 -6.80 4.05
N ALA A 89 -9.39 -7.15 3.68
CA ALA A 89 -10.54 -6.28 3.92
C ALA A 89 -10.78 -6.01 5.40
N ILE A 90 -10.63 -7.01 6.28
CA ILE A 90 -10.89 -6.86 7.71
C ILE A 90 -9.95 -5.82 8.35
N GLY A 91 -8.65 -5.92 8.11
CA GLY A 91 -7.66 -5.00 8.66
C GLY A 91 -7.76 -3.59 8.07
N THR A 92 -8.02 -3.49 6.77
CA THR A 92 -8.17 -2.20 6.07
C THR A 92 -9.41 -1.44 6.55
N ASP A 93 -10.57 -2.12 6.66
CA ASP A 93 -11.82 -1.52 7.15
C ASP A 93 -11.69 -1.06 8.61
N TYR A 94 -10.96 -1.83 9.43
CA TYR A 94 -10.65 -1.43 10.80
C TYR A 94 -9.91 -0.09 10.86
N VAL A 95 -8.88 0.11 10.02
CA VAL A 95 -8.11 1.37 10.01
C VAL A 95 -8.93 2.51 9.38
N ALA A 96 -9.73 2.24 8.35
CA ALA A 96 -10.60 3.25 7.75
C ALA A 96 -11.57 3.88 8.77
N LYS A 97 -11.96 3.10 9.80
CA LYS A 97 -12.86 3.52 10.89
C LYS A 97 -12.14 3.95 12.17
N ALA A 98 -10.82 3.85 12.21
CA ALA A 98 -10.04 4.22 13.39
C ALA A 98 -10.01 5.74 13.59
N PRO A 99 -9.76 6.22 14.82
CA PRO A 99 -9.50 7.64 15.08
C PRO A 99 -8.39 8.18 14.16
N ALA A 100 -8.62 9.33 13.55
CA ALA A 100 -7.67 9.97 12.66
C ALA A 100 -6.67 10.83 13.46
N ASP A 101 -6.01 10.26 14.46
CA ASP A 101 -5.08 10.93 15.37
C ASP A 101 -3.60 10.63 15.08
N GLY A 102 -3.31 9.82 14.05
CA GLY A 102 -1.96 9.41 13.66
C GLY A 102 -1.43 8.18 14.41
N TYR A 103 -2.15 7.64 15.40
CA TYR A 103 -1.69 6.50 16.20
C TYR A 103 -2.14 5.13 15.67
N THR A 104 -2.93 5.10 14.61
CA THR A 104 -3.29 3.85 13.94
C THR A 104 -2.95 3.97 12.46
N LEU A 105 -1.99 3.15 12.01
CA LEU A 105 -1.51 3.10 10.64
C LEU A 105 -1.92 1.78 10.00
N LEU A 106 -1.95 1.74 8.68
CA LEU A 106 -2.14 0.53 7.88
C LEU A 106 -0.90 0.27 7.04
N ALA A 107 -0.36 -0.94 7.11
CA ALA A 107 0.58 -1.43 6.13
C ALA A 107 -0.18 -1.86 4.87
N VAL A 108 0.15 -1.25 3.74
CA VAL A 108 -0.57 -1.43 2.48
C VAL A 108 0.24 -2.17 1.43
N SER A 109 -0.49 -2.83 0.52
CA SER A 109 -0.02 -3.52 -0.67
C SER A 109 -1.06 -3.37 -1.79
N PRO A 110 -0.90 -3.91 -3.01
CA PRO A 110 -1.85 -3.74 -4.11
C PRO A 110 -3.32 -4.00 -3.77
N SER A 111 -3.62 -4.91 -2.83
CA SER A 111 -5.00 -5.18 -2.40
C SER A 111 -5.71 -3.97 -1.79
N HIS A 112 -4.97 -2.98 -1.28
CA HIS A 112 -5.55 -1.73 -0.77
C HIS A 112 -6.31 -0.97 -1.87
N VAL A 113 -5.79 -1.00 -3.09
CA VAL A 113 -6.38 -0.36 -4.26
C VAL A 113 -7.38 -1.28 -4.97
N VAL A 114 -7.01 -2.54 -5.15
CA VAL A 114 -7.74 -3.47 -6.02
C VAL A 114 -8.88 -4.18 -5.27
N GLY A 115 -8.77 -4.33 -3.96
CA GLY A 115 -9.81 -4.98 -3.13
C GLY A 115 -11.23 -4.42 -3.35
N PRO A 116 -11.43 -3.09 -3.30
CA PRO A 116 -12.73 -2.47 -3.58
C PRO A 116 -13.26 -2.70 -5.00
N MET A 117 -12.37 -2.92 -5.97
CA MET A 117 -12.76 -3.15 -7.37
C MET A 117 -13.27 -4.56 -7.61
N LEU A 118 -12.78 -5.53 -6.83
CA LEU A 118 -13.09 -6.96 -6.98
C LEU A 118 -14.16 -7.45 -6.01
N ASN A 119 -14.48 -6.67 -4.97
CA ASN A 119 -15.41 -7.09 -3.93
C ASN A 119 -16.33 -5.93 -3.52
N ALA A 120 -17.58 -5.97 -4.00
CA ALA A 120 -18.60 -4.95 -3.70
C ALA A 120 -18.93 -4.81 -2.19
N ALA A 121 -18.62 -5.82 -1.36
CA ALA A 121 -18.78 -5.74 0.09
C ALA A 121 -17.74 -4.81 0.74
N VAL A 122 -16.63 -4.54 0.08
CA VAL A 122 -15.59 -3.62 0.54
C VAL A 122 -16.06 -2.18 0.32
N LYS A 123 -16.01 -1.35 1.37
CA LYS A 123 -16.60 0.00 1.34
C LYS A 123 -15.58 1.14 1.39
N TRP A 124 -14.29 0.89 1.69
CA TRP A 124 -13.30 1.96 1.66
C TRP A 124 -12.91 2.34 0.23
N ASN A 125 -12.45 3.56 0.09
CA ASN A 125 -11.79 4.07 -1.10
C ASN A 125 -10.34 4.42 -0.72
N ALA A 126 -9.37 3.87 -1.45
CA ALA A 126 -7.95 4.01 -1.13
C ALA A 126 -7.47 5.47 -1.13
N GLU A 127 -8.03 6.31 -2.01
CA GLU A 127 -7.64 7.71 -2.17
C GLU A 127 -8.41 8.65 -1.23
N ARG A 128 -9.71 8.37 -1.00
CA ARG A 128 -10.59 9.25 -0.22
C ARG A 128 -10.48 9.03 1.27
N ASP A 129 -10.37 7.78 1.71
CA ASP A 129 -10.52 7.41 3.12
C ASP A 129 -9.17 7.31 3.85
N PHE A 130 -8.06 7.33 3.08
CA PHE A 130 -6.69 7.27 3.60
C PHE A 130 -5.83 8.40 3.06
N ARG A 131 -4.71 8.63 3.73
CA ARG A 131 -3.59 9.46 3.26
C ARG A 131 -2.28 8.70 3.42
N ALA A 132 -1.39 8.86 2.48
CA ALA A 132 -0.08 8.25 2.53
C ALA A 132 0.78 8.81 3.66
N ILE A 133 1.56 7.93 4.28
CA ILE A 133 2.71 8.29 5.13
C ILE A 133 3.98 8.20 4.29
N ALA A 134 4.27 7.02 3.73
CA ALA A 134 5.42 6.81 2.85
C ALA A 134 5.27 5.51 2.05
N GLY A 135 5.83 5.48 0.83
CA GLY A 135 6.14 4.24 0.12
C GLY A 135 7.50 3.70 0.54
N ILE A 136 7.63 2.37 0.60
CA ILE A 136 8.83 1.68 1.09
C ILE A 136 9.62 1.08 -0.06
N GLY A 137 8.96 0.36 -0.97
CA GLY A 137 9.60 -0.30 -2.10
C GLY A 137 8.74 -1.38 -2.73
N ASP A 138 9.34 -2.15 -3.60
CA ASP A 138 8.70 -3.15 -4.43
C ASP A 138 9.36 -4.52 -4.28
N ILE A 139 8.55 -5.58 -4.29
CA ILE A 139 9.02 -6.97 -4.34
C ILE A 139 8.31 -7.68 -5.49
N PRO A 140 9.02 -8.25 -6.46
CA PRO A 140 8.41 -9.06 -7.50
C PRO A 140 7.95 -10.41 -6.97
N ASN A 141 7.09 -11.09 -7.74
CA ASN A 141 6.73 -12.47 -7.50
C ASN A 141 7.52 -13.40 -8.42
N LEU A 142 7.67 -14.66 -8.01
CA LEU A 142 8.06 -15.77 -8.86
C LEU A 142 6.84 -16.64 -9.13
N ILE A 143 6.61 -17.00 -10.37
CA ILE A 143 5.70 -18.10 -10.72
C ILE A 143 6.41 -19.39 -10.34
N VAL A 144 5.88 -20.07 -9.32
CA VAL A 144 6.49 -21.29 -8.78
C VAL A 144 5.51 -22.45 -8.80
N VAL A 145 6.06 -23.67 -8.93
CA VAL A 145 5.34 -24.92 -8.82
C VAL A 145 6.04 -25.84 -7.80
N PRO A 146 5.36 -26.84 -7.22
CA PRO A 146 5.98 -27.87 -6.39
C PRO A 146 7.09 -28.61 -7.14
N ALA A 147 8.14 -29.05 -6.43
CA ALA A 147 9.21 -29.87 -7.03
C ALA A 147 8.69 -31.19 -7.64
N ALA A 148 7.59 -31.72 -7.09
CA ALA A 148 6.90 -32.91 -7.60
C ALA A 148 6.10 -32.66 -8.90
N SER A 149 5.85 -31.39 -9.27
CA SER A 149 5.14 -31.04 -10.50
C SER A 149 5.92 -31.51 -11.72
N PRO A 150 5.25 -32.02 -12.78
CA PRO A 150 5.91 -32.31 -14.07
C PRO A 150 6.27 -31.02 -14.84
N LEU A 151 5.73 -29.89 -14.47
CA LEU A 151 5.94 -28.59 -15.14
C LEU A 151 7.31 -28.03 -14.76
N ARG A 152 8.12 -27.66 -15.77
CA ARG A 152 9.51 -27.22 -15.54
C ARG A 152 9.81 -25.82 -16.05
N ASP A 153 8.91 -25.26 -16.85
CA ASP A 153 8.98 -23.93 -17.42
C ASP A 153 7.58 -23.32 -17.57
N LEU A 154 7.52 -22.03 -17.84
CA LEU A 154 6.24 -21.33 -18.00
C LEU A 154 5.49 -21.78 -19.26
N PRO A 155 6.14 -22.04 -20.42
CA PRO A 155 5.47 -22.58 -21.59
C PRO A 155 4.74 -23.89 -21.33
N SER A 156 5.34 -24.85 -20.60
CA SER A 156 4.71 -26.14 -20.24
C SER A 156 3.50 -25.95 -19.33
N LEU A 157 3.56 -25.01 -18.37
CA LEU A 157 2.41 -24.66 -17.54
C LEU A 157 1.26 -24.11 -18.38
N LEU A 158 1.54 -23.18 -19.28
CA LEU A 158 0.52 -22.58 -20.15
C LEU A 158 -0.05 -23.60 -21.15
N ALA A 159 0.76 -24.54 -21.66
CA ALA A 159 0.29 -25.63 -22.52
C ALA A 159 -0.67 -26.56 -21.75
N ALA A 160 -0.32 -26.94 -20.52
CA ALA A 160 -1.19 -27.74 -19.66
C ALA A 160 -2.52 -27.03 -19.35
N ALA A 161 -2.48 -25.71 -19.06
CA ALA A 161 -3.66 -24.91 -18.82
C ALA A 161 -4.57 -24.81 -20.06
N ARG A 162 -4.02 -24.78 -21.28
CA ARG A 162 -4.80 -24.80 -22.53
C ARG A 162 -5.45 -26.16 -22.78
N THR A 163 -4.73 -27.25 -22.47
CA THR A 163 -5.24 -28.62 -22.69
C THR A 163 -6.42 -28.94 -21.76
N ALA A 164 -6.38 -28.43 -20.52
CA ALA A 164 -7.43 -28.67 -19.52
C ALA A 164 -7.79 -27.34 -18.79
N PRO A 165 -8.63 -26.49 -19.41
CA PRO A 165 -8.99 -25.20 -18.84
C PRO A 165 -9.57 -25.31 -17.41
N GLY A 166 -9.05 -24.53 -16.47
CA GLY A 166 -9.48 -24.52 -15.08
C GLY A 166 -8.97 -25.68 -14.21
N SER A 167 -8.27 -26.68 -14.77
CA SER A 167 -7.73 -27.79 -13.98
C SER A 167 -6.54 -27.41 -13.12
N LEU A 168 -5.73 -26.44 -13.56
CA LEU A 168 -4.61 -25.92 -12.77
C LEU A 168 -5.11 -24.91 -11.76
N THR A 169 -4.84 -25.19 -10.48
CA THR A 169 -5.15 -24.29 -9.37
C THR A 169 -3.98 -23.37 -9.05
N TYR A 170 -4.27 -22.13 -8.67
CA TYR A 170 -3.25 -21.26 -8.10
C TYR A 170 -3.67 -20.74 -6.73
N ALA A 171 -2.70 -20.64 -5.81
CA ALA A 171 -2.94 -20.08 -4.48
C ALA A 171 -2.79 -18.56 -4.49
N SER A 172 -3.65 -17.86 -3.75
CA SER A 172 -3.50 -16.43 -3.48
C SER A 172 -3.80 -16.10 -2.01
N PRO A 173 -3.15 -15.07 -1.43
CA PRO A 173 -3.52 -14.56 -0.10
C PRO A 173 -4.86 -13.80 -0.09
N GLY A 174 -5.63 -13.90 -1.16
CA GLY A 174 -6.92 -13.24 -1.35
C GLY A 174 -6.95 -12.33 -2.57
N LEU A 175 -8.15 -11.88 -2.91
CA LEU A 175 -8.41 -11.05 -4.09
C LEU A 175 -7.64 -9.72 -4.03
N GLY A 176 -7.10 -9.29 -5.16
CA GLY A 176 -6.39 -8.02 -5.31
C GLY A 176 -4.97 -7.99 -4.78
N THR A 177 -4.46 -9.08 -4.19
CA THR A 177 -3.04 -9.19 -3.85
C THR A 177 -2.19 -9.31 -5.12
N SER A 178 -0.91 -8.92 -5.05
CA SER A 178 0.00 -9.05 -6.21
C SER A 178 0.10 -10.50 -6.69
N ASN A 179 -0.01 -11.46 -5.79
CA ASN A 179 -0.03 -12.89 -6.09
C ASN A 179 -1.25 -13.26 -6.95
N HIS A 180 -2.44 -12.82 -6.55
CA HIS A 180 -3.68 -12.98 -7.33
C HIS A 180 -3.57 -12.28 -8.69
N LEU A 181 -3.20 -10.99 -8.67
CA LEU A 181 -3.10 -10.17 -9.88
C LEU A 181 -2.09 -10.72 -10.89
N SER A 182 -0.97 -11.30 -10.42
CA SER A 182 0.04 -11.93 -11.29
C SER A 182 -0.52 -13.14 -12.01
N ALA A 183 -1.27 -14.00 -11.30
CA ALA A 183 -1.87 -15.20 -11.89
C ALA A 183 -3.02 -14.83 -12.86
N GLU A 184 -3.87 -13.89 -12.48
CA GLU A 184 -4.99 -13.43 -13.33
C GLU A 184 -4.48 -12.73 -14.60
N LEU A 185 -3.51 -11.81 -14.46
CA LEU A 185 -2.93 -11.13 -15.63
C LEU A 185 -2.21 -12.14 -16.54
N LEU A 186 -1.53 -13.14 -15.97
CA LEU A 186 -0.91 -14.23 -16.74
C LEU A 186 -1.97 -15.03 -17.50
N ALA A 187 -3.03 -15.44 -16.81
CA ALA A 187 -4.12 -16.22 -17.42
C ALA A 187 -4.79 -15.43 -18.55
N GLN A 188 -5.13 -14.16 -18.32
CA GLN A 188 -5.72 -13.28 -19.32
C GLN A 188 -4.80 -13.06 -20.51
N SER A 189 -3.52 -12.69 -20.26
CA SER A 189 -2.57 -12.37 -21.33
C SER A 189 -2.21 -13.58 -22.17
N ALA A 190 -2.22 -14.78 -21.59
CA ALA A 190 -1.92 -16.03 -22.28
C ALA A 190 -3.16 -16.73 -22.87
N GLY A 191 -4.38 -16.21 -22.63
CA GLY A 191 -5.64 -16.81 -23.07
C GLY A 191 -5.89 -18.19 -22.47
N VAL A 192 -5.61 -18.37 -21.15
CA VAL A 192 -5.82 -19.62 -20.41
C VAL A 192 -6.72 -19.40 -19.21
N THR A 193 -7.30 -20.49 -18.69
CA THR A 193 -8.11 -20.46 -17.46
C THR A 193 -7.37 -21.15 -16.33
N LEU A 194 -7.19 -20.43 -15.20
CA LEU A 194 -6.64 -20.95 -13.95
C LEU A 194 -7.70 -20.80 -12.84
N THR A 195 -7.68 -21.70 -11.86
CA THR A 195 -8.63 -21.68 -10.74
C THR A 195 -7.99 -21.10 -9.49
N ASN A 196 -8.52 -19.99 -8.98
CA ASN A 196 -8.03 -19.36 -7.74
C ASN A 196 -8.47 -20.15 -6.50
N VAL A 197 -7.51 -20.39 -5.59
CA VAL A 197 -7.76 -20.91 -4.24
C VAL A 197 -7.28 -19.85 -3.24
N PRO A 198 -8.21 -19.13 -2.57
CA PRO A 198 -7.85 -18.05 -1.66
C PRO A 198 -7.46 -18.55 -0.26
N TYR A 199 -6.43 -17.93 0.32
CA TYR A 199 -5.92 -18.14 1.67
C TYR A 199 -5.94 -16.83 2.47
N LYS A 200 -5.71 -16.91 3.79
CA LYS A 200 -5.59 -15.71 4.66
C LYS A 200 -4.24 -15.01 4.52
N GLY A 201 -3.21 -15.73 4.05
CA GLY A 201 -1.86 -15.22 3.86
C GLY A 201 -0.98 -16.18 3.03
N GLN A 202 0.23 -15.72 2.70
CA GLN A 202 1.18 -16.55 1.95
C GLN A 202 1.69 -17.78 2.72
N PRO A 203 1.89 -17.76 4.06
CA PRO A 203 2.39 -18.92 4.78
C PRO A 203 1.45 -20.13 4.69
N GLU A 204 0.15 -19.93 4.80
CA GLU A 204 -0.86 -20.99 4.71
C GLU A 204 -0.89 -21.54 3.27
N ALA A 205 -0.89 -20.65 2.27
CA ALA A 205 -0.84 -21.01 0.85
C ALA A 205 0.41 -21.82 0.50
N LEU A 206 1.57 -21.45 1.05
CA LEU A 206 2.84 -22.16 0.85
C LEU A 206 2.78 -23.59 1.37
N THR A 207 2.13 -23.84 2.51
CA THR A 207 1.98 -25.18 3.07
C THR A 207 1.27 -26.12 2.11
N ASP A 208 0.18 -25.67 1.49
CA ASP A 208 -0.58 -26.46 0.53
C ASP A 208 0.13 -26.58 -0.83
N LEU A 209 0.87 -25.56 -1.23
CA LEU A 209 1.72 -25.64 -2.43
C LEU A 209 2.83 -26.69 -2.26
N LEU A 210 3.55 -26.67 -1.12
CA LEU A 210 4.59 -27.68 -0.81
C LEU A 210 4.01 -29.08 -0.67
N GLY A 211 2.76 -29.20 -0.21
CA GLY A 211 2.00 -30.45 -0.16
C GLY A 211 1.44 -30.91 -1.50
N ASN A 212 1.75 -30.23 -2.60
CA ASN A 212 1.23 -30.52 -3.95
C ASN A 212 -0.31 -30.55 -4.04
N ARG A 213 -0.99 -29.80 -3.17
CA ARG A 213 -2.46 -29.62 -3.19
C ARG A 213 -2.87 -28.48 -4.12
N ILE A 214 -1.94 -27.60 -4.44
CA ILE A 214 -2.09 -26.45 -5.36
C ILE A 214 -1.07 -26.59 -6.46
N SER A 215 -1.47 -26.31 -7.71
CA SER A 215 -0.62 -26.53 -8.88
C SER A 215 0.49 -25.49 -8.99
N MET A 216 0.21 -24.22 -8.67
CA MET A 216 1.17 -23.12 -8.78
C MET A 216 0.85 -21.98 -7.82
N MET A 217 1.80 -21.07 -7.68
CA MET A 217 1.60 -19.79 -7.01
C MET A 217 2.50 -18.73 -7.66
N ALA A 218 1.99 -17.51 -7.80
CA ALA A 218 2.84 -16.34 -7.94
C ALA A 218 3.29 -15.94 -6.53
N LEU A 219 4.41 -16.50 -6.05
CA LEU A 219 4.90 -16.35 -4.69
C LEU A 219 5.91 -15.22 -4.60
N THR A 220 5.79 -14.35 -3.60
CA THR A 220 6.73 -13.25 -3.41
C THR A 220 8.15 -13.78 -3.22
N VAL A 221 9.13 -13.17 -3.89
CA VAL A 221 10.55 -13.60 -3.88
C VAL A 221 11.07 -13.86 -2.47
N ALA A 222 10.69 -13.04 -1.49
CA ALA A 222 11.03 -13.19 -0.08
C ALA A 222 10.75 -14.60 0.46
N ILE A 223 9.58 -15.13 0.17
CA ILE A 223 9.11 -16.43 0.65
C ILE A 223 9.53 -17.55 -0.31
N ALA A 224 9.57 -17.27 -1.61
CA ALA A 224 9.96 -18.24 -2.64
C ALA A 224 11.44 -18.64 -2.54
N ARG A 225 12.34 -17.69 -2.24
CA ARG A 225 13.80 -17.89 -2.28
C ARG A 225 14.27 -19.09 -1.49
N PRO A 226 14.00 -19.25 -0.19
CA PRO A 226 14.48 -20.42 0.55
C PRO A 226 13.92 -21.75 0.03
N GLN A 227 12.71 -21.75 -0.51
CA GLN A 227 12.07 -22.96 -1.04
C GLN A 227 12.64 -23.37 -2.39
N VAL A 228 12.95 -22.41 -3.25
CA VAL A 228 13.58 -22.66 -4.55
C VAL A 228 15.04 -23.09 -4.35
N GLN A 229 15.79 -22.43 -3.46
CA GLN A 229 17.18 -22.79 -3.15
C GLN A 229 17.29 -24.18 -2.51
N SER A 230 16.32 -24.60 -1.70
CA SER A 230 16.27 -25.95 -1.13
C SER A 230 15.70 -27.02 -2.07
N GLY A 231 15.32 -26.64 -3.30
CA GLY A 231 14.77 -27.57 -4.29
C GLY A 231 13.34 -28.05 -3.99
N LYS A 232 12.63 -27.43 -3.05
CA LYS A 232 11.23 -27.77 -2.73
C LYS A 232 10.24 -27.18 -3.73
N LEU A 233 10.59 -26.04 -4.34
CA LEU A 233 9.84 -25.39 -5.41
C LEU A 233 10.71 -25.18 -6.63
N VAL A 234 10.08 -25.16 -7.81
CA VAL A 234 10.69 -24.77 -9.09
C VAL A 234 10.18 -23.39 -9.48
N ALA A 235 11.09 -22.45 -9.72
CA ALA A 235 10.74 -21.13 -10.25
C ALA A 235 10.69 -21.17 -11.78
N LEU A 236 9.55 -20.88 -12.36
CA LEU A 236 9.30 -20.91 -13.80
C LEU A 236 9.59 -19.56 -14.47
N ALA A 237 9.21 -18.45 -13.80
CA ALA A 237 9.41 -17.08 -14.29
C ALA A 237 9.31 -16.07 -13.15
N THR A 238 9.92 -14.87 -13.33
CA THR A 238 9.66 -13.70 -12.48
C THR A 238 8.61 -12.80 -13.11
N THR A 239 7.76 -12.20 -12.28
CA THR A 239 6.74 -11.25 -12.73
C THR A 239 7.26 -9.81 -12.89
N ALA A 240 8.54 -9.56 -12.59
CA ALA A 240 9.19 -8.28 -12.80
C ALA A 240 9.43 -8.01 -14.29
N ALA A 241 9.60 -6.72 -14.64
CA ALA A 241 10.00 -6.29 -16.00
C ALA A 241 11.40 -6.76 -16.39
N ARG A 242 12.26 -7.07 -15.41
CA ARG A 242 13.65 -7.53 -15.60
C ARG A 242 13.92 -8.74 -14.72
N ARG A 243 14.88 -9.58 -15.10
CA ARG A 243 15.34 -10.71 -14.28
C ARG A 243 15.86 -10.21 -12.93
N SER A 244 15.57 -10.97 -11.89
CA SER A 244 16.05 -10.69 -10.53
C SER A 244 17.54 -10.97 -10.41
N ALA A 245 18.29 -10.09 -9.74
CA ALA A 245 19.67 -10.37 -9.37
C ALA A 245 19.81 -11.62 -8.47
N THR A 246 18.79 -11.93 -7.69
CA THR A 246 18.72 -13.12 -6.83
C THR A 246 18.53 -14.41 -7.63
N PHE A 247 17.85 -14.32 -8.80
CA PHE A 247 17.55 -15.45 -9.68
C PHE A 247 17.85 -15.10 -11.14
N PRO A 248 19.12 -14.91 -11.52
CA PRO A 248 19.48 -14.44 -12.87
C PRO A 248 19.15 -15.45 -13.97
N SER A 249 19.07 -16.75 -13.64
CA SER A 249 18.68 -17.81 -14.55
C SER A 249 17.17 -17.92 -14.77
N VAL A 250 16.33 -17.33 -13.88
CA VAL A 250 14.88 -17.37 -14.03
C VAL A 250 14.44 -16.26 -14.99
N PRO A 251 13.82 -16.60 -16.13
CA PRO A 251 13.39 -15.62 -17.11
C PRO A 251 12.22 -14.77 -16.56
N THR A 252 11.94 -13.63 -17.17
CA THR A 252 10.70 -12.90 -16.92
C THR A 252 9.51 -13.61 -17.60
N VAL A 253 8.29 -13.33 -17.13
CA VAL A 253 7.07 -13.77 -17.82
C VAL A 253 7.05 -13.22 -19.25
N ALA A 254 7.46 -11.94 -19.43
CA ALA A 254 7.53 -11.32 -20.75
C ALA A 254 8.44 -12.07 -21.72
N GLU A 255 9.64 -12.52 -21.27
CA GLU A 255 10.57 -13.32 -22.06
C GLU A 255 10.02 -14.72 -22.32
N SER A 256 9.55 -15.40 -21.27
CA SER A 256 9.25 -16.85 -21.29
C SER A 256 7.95 -17.17 -22.01
N ALA A 257 6.95 -16.28 -21.94
CA ALA A 257 5.62 -16.47 -22.56
C ALA A 257 5.37 -15.56 -23.76
N GLN A 258 6.37 -14.76 -24.19
CA GLN A 258 6.25 -13.79 -25.28
C GLN A 258 5.10 -12.78 -25.03
N LEU A 259 4.99 -12.30 -23.77
CA LEU A 259 3.98 -11.34 -23.31
C LEU A 259 4.65 -9.97 -23.03
N PRO A 260 4.91 -9.16 -24.07
CA PRO A 260 5.60 -7.88 -23.89
C PRO A 260 4.82 -6.95 -22.97
N GLY A 261 5.53 -6.27 -22.05
CA GLY A 261 4.92 -5.34 -21.07
C GLY A 261 4.28 -6.03 -19.88
N PHE A 262 4.38 -7.35 -19.74
CA PHE A 262 3.93 -8.02 -18.53
C PHE A 262 4.80 -7.62 -17.35
N GLU A 263 4.17 -6.99 -16.36
CA GLU A 263 4.81 -6.61 -15.10
C GLU A 263 3.78 -6.52 -13.97
N VAL A 264 4.04 -7.25 -12.89
CA VAL A 264 3.29 -7.16 -11.62
C VAL A 264 4.26 -7.28 -10.45
N SER A 265 4.31 -6.26 -9.60
CA SER A 265 5.08 -6.29 -8.35
C SER A 265 4.19 -6.00 -7.15
N ALA A 266 4.54 -6.56 -6.00
CA ALA A 266 4.00 -6.14 -4.73
C ALA A 266 4.70 -4.85 -4.32
N TRP A 267 3.96 -3.75 -4.19
CA TRP A 267 4.46 -2.52 -3.59
C TRP A 267 3.99 -2.40 -2.14
N PHE A 268 4.78 -1.73 -1.32
CA PHE A 268 4.55 -1.62 0.12
C PHE A 268 4.69 -0.19 0.58
N GLY A 269 3.89 0.16 1.60
CA GLY A 269 3.94 1.46 2.24
C GLY A 269 3.07 1.51 3.49
N LEU A 270 3.04 2.68 4.11
CA LEU A 270 2.19 2.97 5.24
C LEU A 270 1.21 4.09 4.88
N VAL A 271 -0.03 3.94 5.33
CA VAL A 271 -1.07 4.97 5.24
C VAL A 271 -1.74 5.18 6.60
N ALA A 272 -2.37 6.33 6.79
CA ALA A 272 -3.21 6.65 7.95
C ALA A 272 -4.64 6.98 7.51
N PRO A 273 -5.63 7.03 8.42
CA PRO A 273 -6.95 7.60 8.11
C PRO A 273 -6.83 9.01 7.53
N ARG A 274 -7.66 9.34 6.54
CA ARG A 274 -7.54 10.57 5.73
C ARG A 274 -7.38 11.86 6.52
N LYS A 275 -8.07 11.98 7.66
CA LYS A 275 -8.09 13.18 8.49
C LYS A 275 -6.97 13.22 9.54
N ALA A 276 -5.98 12.34 9.49
CA ALA A 276 -4.83 12.40 10.41
C ALA A 276 -4.14 13.78 10.35
N PRO A 277 -3.71 14.36 11.48
CA PRO A 277 -3.10 15.68 11.52
C PRO A 277 -1.82 15.77 10.68
N ASP A 278 -1.61 16.89 10.00
CA ASP A 278 -0.42 17.09 9.13
C ASP A 278 0.88 16.93 9.90
N ALA A 279 0.98 17.43 11.12
CA ALA A 279 2.17 17.30 11.95
C ALA A 279 2.48 15.83 12.30
N ALA A 280 1.46 15.03 12.60
CA ALA A 280 1.64 13.60 12.85
C ALA A 280 2.13 12.89 11.58
N VAL A 281 1.52 13.19 10.43
CA VAL A 281 1.92 12.62 9.13
C VAL A 281 3.37 12.97 8.78
N LEU A 282 3.76 14.23 8.94
CA LEU A 282 5.13 14.69 8.67
C LEU A 282 6.15 13.99 9.59
N ARG A 283 5.84 13.86 10.90
CA ARG A 283 6.73 13.16 11.85
C ARG A 283 6.87 11.67 11.52
N LEU A 284 5.76 11.03 11.17
CA LEU A 284 5.76 9.62 10.73
C LEU A 284 6.51 9.43 9.42
N GLN A 285 6.27 10.30 8.43
CA GLN A 285 6.98 10.28 7.16
C GLN A 285 8.50 10.42 7.36
N GLN A 286 8.92 11.38 8.21
CA GLN A 286 10.34 11.56 8.52
C GLN A 286 10.94 10.30 9.14
N SER A 287 10.22 9.65 10.06
CA SER A 287 10.68 8.42 10.70
C SER A 287 10.85 7.26 9.70
N VAL A 288 9.88 7.09 8.78
CA VAL A 288 10.01 6.09 7.71
C VAL A 288 11.15 6.44 6.75
N THR A 289 11.32 7.71 6.39
CA THR A 289 12.43 8.16 5.53
C THR A 289 13.77 7.86 6.17
N ASN A 290 13.93 8.13 7.47
CA ASN A 290 15.14 7.80 8.22
C ASN A 290 15.38 6.28 8.25
N ALA A 291 14.30 5.48 8.45
CA ALA A 291 14.41 4.02 8.39
C ALA A 291 14.94 3.53 7.04
N LEU A 292 14.47 4.09 5.95
CA LEU A 292 14.85 3.70 4.59
C LEU A 292 16.22 4.30 4.16
N ALA A 293 16.79 5.19 4.94
CA ALA A 293 18.18 5.67 4.81
C ALA A 293 19.17 4.85 5.67
N ASP A 294 18.68 4.07 6.64
CA ASP A 294 19.53 3.25 7.51
C ASP A 294 20.02 1.99 6.77
N PRO A 295 21.36 1.77 6.66
CA PRO A 295 21.91 0.62 5.92
C PRO A 295 21.48 -0.74 6.47
N ALA A 296 21.25 -0.86 7.79
CA ALA A 296 20.83 -2.12 8.39
C ALA A 296 19.37 -2.44 8.03
N VAL A 297 18.49 -1.43 8.01
CA VAL A 297 17.10 -1.57 7.56
C VAL A 297 17.06 -1.91 6.08
N VAL A 298 17.79 -1.16 5.23
CA VAL A 298 17.88 -1.41 3.78
C VAL A 298 18.35 -2.83 3.50
N LYS A 299 19.41 -3.27 4.20
CA LYS A 299 19.92 -4.66 4.07
C LYS A 299 18.85 -5.69 4.41
N ARG A 300 18.14 -5.54 5.52
CA ARG A 300 17.07 -6.46 5.95
C ARG A 300 15.92 -6.49 4.93
N LEU A 301 15.53 -5.34 4.38
CA LEU A 301 14.50 -5.26 3.32
C LEU A 301 14.99 -5.90 2.03
N ALA A 302 16.24 -5.69 1.64
CA ALA A 302 16.85 -6.33 0.47
C ALA A 302 16.95 -7.86 0.62
N GLU A 303 17.17 -8.37 1.83
CA GLU A 303 17.13 -9.81 2.13
C GLU A 303 15.75 -10.45 1.87
N LEU A 304 14.67 -9.63 1.95
CA LEU A 304 13.34 -10.02 1.49
C LEU A 304 13.18 -9.97 -0.04
N GLY A 305 14.22 -9.57 -0.78
CA GLY A 305 14.16 -9.37 -2.23
C GLY A 305 13.47 -8.06 -2.63
N MET A 306 13.43 -7.08 -1.71
CA MET A 306 12.85 -5.77 -1.97
C MET A 306 13.82 -4.86 -2.70
N ASP A 307 13.34 -4.23 -3.74
CA ASP A 307 13.91 -3.02 -4.32
C ASP A 307 13.43 -1.85 -3.44
N VAL A 308 14.30 -1.38 -2.54
CA VAL A 308 13.97 -0.27 -1.64
C VAL A 308 13.91 1.01 -2.46
N ALA A 309 12.74 1.58 -2.59
CA ALA A 309 12.44 2.77 -3.38
C ALA A 309 11.56 3.73 -2.57
N PRO A 310 12.16 4.54 -1.69
CA PRO A 310 11.44 5.45 -0.83
C PRO A 310 10.58 6.44 -1.64
N LEU A 311 9.31 6.57 -1.28
CA LEU A 311 8.42 7.59 -1.81
C LEU A 311 7.91 8.47 -0.67
N SER A 312 7.95 9.79 -0.86
CA SER A 312 7.29 10.73 0.03
C SER A 312 5.77 10.46 0.08
N ALA A 313 5.07 11.03 1.06
CA ALA A 313 3.61 10.92 1.15
C ALA A 313 2.93 11.33 -0.16
N GLN A 314 3.32 12.47 -0.74
CA GLN A 314 2.77 12.96 -2.00
C GLN A 314 3.05 12.01 -3.18
N GLN A 315 4.27 11.51 -3.29
CA GLN A 315 4.63 10.56 -4.36
C GLN A 315 3.90 9.23 -4.20
N PHE A 316 3.68 8.80 -2.95
CA PHE A 316 2.98 7.55 -2.68
C PHE A 316 1.47 7.68 -2.90
N ASP A 317 0.83 8.82 -2.55
CA ASP A 317 -0.55 9.12 -2.94
C ASP A 317 -0.70 9.12 -4.48
N ALA A 318 0.25 9.74 -5.21
CA ALA A 318 0.24 9.71 -6.67
C ALA A 318 0.38 8.28 -7.25
N ARG A 319 1.20 7.44 -6.61
CA ARG A 319 1.32 6.03 -6.97
C ARG A 319 0.01 5.27 -6.74
N ILE A 320 -0.62 5.44 -5.58
CA ILE A 320 -1.91 4.81 -5.26
C ILE A 320 -2.95 5.18 -6.34
N ALA A 321 -3.02 6.46 -6.71
CA ALA A 321 -3.92 6.92 -7.77
C ALA A 321 -3.57 6.33 -9.15
N ALA A 322 -2.29 6.20 -9.49
CA ALA A 322 -1.85 5.56 -10.73
C ALA A 322 -2.20 4.06 -10.77
N GLU A 323 -1.99 3.34 -9.68
CA GLU A 323 -2.37 1.94 -9.52
C GLU A 323 -3.90 1.77 -9.63
N THR A 324 -4.69 2.67 -9.02
CA THR A 324 -6.15 2.68 -9.15
C THR A 324 -6.57 2.76 -10.61
N ARG A 325 -6.00 3.68 -11.39
CA ARG A 325 -6.29 3.82 -12.82
C ARG A 325 -5.88 2.58 -13.63
N LYS A 326 -4.64 2.09 -13.41
CA LYS A 326 -4.10 0.91 -14.08
C LYS A 326 -5.03 -0.29 -13.91
N TRP A 327 -5.32 -0.65 -12.66
CA TRP A 327 -6.10 -1.85 -12.36
C TRP A 327 -7.57 -1.71 -12.72
N SER A 328 -8.16 -0.52 -12.61
CA SER A 328 -9.52 -0.28 -13.11
C SER A 328 -9.63 -0.55 -14.62
N GLY A 329 -8.60 -0.21 -15.40
CA GLY A 329 -8.54 -0.53 -16.82
C GLY A 329 -8.40 -2.03 -17.08
N VAL A 330 -7.43 -2.67 -16.44
CA VAL A 330 -7.15 -4.12 -16.59
C VAL A 330 -8.37 -4.96 -16.21
N LEU A 331 -8.98 -4.70 -15.05
CA LEU A 331 -10.11 -5.48 -14.56
C LEU A 331 -11.37 -5.30 -15.40
N ARG A 332 -11.65 -4.11 -15.90
CA ARG A 332 -12.77 -3.89 -16.84
C ARG A 332 -12.59 -4.69 -18.12
N ASN A 333 -11.39 -4.65 -18.71
CA ASN A 333 -11.09 -5.39 -19.93
C ASN A 333 -11.15 -6.91 -19.73
N ALA A 334 -10.93 -7.37 -18.49
CA ALA A 334 -11.02 -8.77 -18.10
C ALA A 334 -12.45 -9.22 -17.73
N GLY A 335 -13.43 -8.30 -17.69
CA GLY A 335 -14.77 -8.61 -17.20
C GLY A 335 -14.82 -8.95 -15.69
N MET A 336 -13.78 -8.59 -14.94
CA MET A 336 -13.63 -8.90 -13.51
C MET A 336 -14.02 -7.75 -12.58
N GLY A 337 -14.46 -6.62 -13.12
CA GLY A 337 -14.95 -5.51 -12.31
C GLY A 337 -16.28 -5.87 -11.67
N GLY A 338 -16.41 -5.75 -10.35
CA GLY A 338 -17.70 -5.77 -9.68
C GLY A 338 -18.57 -4.62 -10.17
N SER A 339 -19.75 -4.92 -10.72
CA SER A 339 -20.80 -3.98 -11.07
C SER A 339 -21.35 -3.27 -9.82
#